data_45f717e44d480ba7a535600de2950b00
#
_entry.id   45f717e44d480ba7a535600de2950b00
#
_cell.length_a   1.000
_cell.length_b   1.000
_cell.length_c   1.000
_cell.angle_alpha   90.00
_cell.angle_beta   90.00
_cell.angle_gamma   90.00
#
_symmetry.space_group_name_H-M   'P 1'
#
loop_
_entity.id
_entity.type
_entity.pdbx_description
1 polymer ?
#
loop_
_entity_poly.entity_id
_entity_poly.type
_entity_poly.pdbx_seq_one_letter_code
_entity_poly.pdbx_strand_id
1 'polypeptide(L)'
;MTDNAADGRAITEIQMGAAAAPAPTVVVAATLADAAGLACQDTTQALAEAVADRGVAHVALTGGSGGVALAEALAPLIAAQPEPVRRGIHLWFGDERFVPMGDPERNDMLATPLIAAGVRESQVHRLAAPQDVSGLDEATARMVHELESAGLASGGFDVVHVGLGPDAHVCSLFPGHPAALAVGVPAVAVRRSPKPPSQRCSLTFEVLQRAGRVMVVAGGAGKAEAVRLGLGTPDVLAAPASCCRGRQTTWYLDEPAAASCGVEGR
;
A
#
# COMPACT_ATOMS: atom_id res chain seq x y z
N MET A 1 22.85 15.23 14.15
CA MET A 1 21.97 15.10 15.32
C MET A 1 20.57 15.30 14.78
N THR A 2 19.79 14.25 14.62
CA THR A 2 18.36 14.33 14.28
C THR A 2 17.67 15.03 15.43
N ASP A 3 16.74 15.91 15.10
CA ASP A 3 16.02 16.70 16.10
C ASP A 3 15.07 15.75 16.87
N ASN A 4 15.54 15.30 18.03
CA ASN A 4 14.85 14.30 18.88
C ASN A 4 13.41 14.73 19.26
N ALA A 5 13.13 16.03 19.22
CA ALA A 5 11.79 16.59 19.49
C ALA A 5 10.86 16.45 18.27
N ALA A 6 11.37 16.64 17.05
CA ALA A 6 10.60 16.48 15.81
C ALA A 6 10.24 14.99 15.58
N ASP A 7 11.19 14.09 15.80
CA ASP A 7 10.95 12.63 15.73
C ASP A 7 9.89 12.20 16.76
N GLY A 8 9.96 12.68 18.01
CA GLY A 8 9.00 12.39 19.06
C GLY A 8 7.58 12.85 18.72
N ARG A 9 7.45 14.02 18.06
CA ARG A 9 6.15 14.53 17.58
C ARG A 9 5.58 13.67 16.46
N ALA A 10 6.40 13.32 15.47
CA ALA A 10 5.98 12.48 14.35
C ALA A 10 5.52 11.08 14.83
N ILE A 11 6.28 10.45 15.74
CA ILE A 11 5.91 9.17 16.36
C ILE A 11 4.53 9.29 17.00
N THR A 12 4.31 10.31 17.83
CA THR A 12 3.03 10.53 18.52
C THR A 12 1.88 10.71 17.53
N GLU A 13 2.07 11.55 16.52
CA GLU A 13 1.04 11.85 15.51
C GLU A 13 0.62 10.58 14.75
N ILE A 14 1.59 9.81 14.24
CA ILE A 14 1.33 8.59 13.49
C ILE A 14 0.64 7.53 14.35
N GLN A 15 1.11 7.32 15.58
CA GLN A 15 0.53 6.31 16.47
C GLN A 15 -0.88 6.70 16.96
N MET A 16 -1.11 7.97 17.23
CA MET A 16 -2.44 8.48 17.60
C MET A 16 -3.43 8.36 16.44
N GLY A 17 -3.00 8.69 15.20
CA GLY A 17 -3.82 8.49 14.01
C GLY A 17 -4.25 7.04 13.85
N ALA A 18 -3.32 6.10 14.00
CA ALA A 18 -3.61 4.68 13.94
C ALA A 18 -4.51 4.19 15.09
N ALA A 19 -4.31 4.72 16.31
CA ALA A 19 -5.11 4.35 17.48
C ALA A 19 -6.54 4.89 17.41
N ALA A 20 -6.76 6.00 16.72
CA ALA A 20 -8.09 6.58 16.50
C ALA A 20 -8.89 5.84 15.41
N ALA A 21 -8.23 5.08 14.54
CA ALA A 21 -8.89 4.29 13.50
C ALA A 21 -9.63 3.07 14.12
N PRO A 22 -10.69 2.57 13.44
CA PRO A 22 -11.33 1.32 13.83
C PRO A 22 -10.33 0.15 13.91
N ALA A 23 -10.60 -0.80 14.81
CA ALA A 23 -9.79 -2.01 14.90
C ALA A 23 -9.79 -2.78 13.56
N PRO A 24 -8.65 -3.31 13.12
CA PRO A 24 -8.59 -4.10 11.90
C PRO A 24 -9.46 -5.36 11.96
N THR A 25 -10.10 -5.69 10.85
CA THR A 25 -10.75 -6.99 10.64
C THR A 25 -9.74 -7.98 10.07
N VAL A 26 -9.84 -9.25 10.44
CA VAL A 26 -9.00 -10.33 9.90
C VAL A 26 -9.88 -11.32 9.15
N VAL A 27 -9.48 -11.64 7.93
CA VAL A 27 -10.07 -12.67 7.06
C VAL A 27 -8.99 -13.72 6.81
N VAL A 28 -9.27 -14.97 7.15
CA VAL A 28 -8.32 -16.07 6.96
C VAL A 28 -8.84 -16.97 5.84
N ALA A 29 -7.96 -17.33 4.92
CA ALA A 29 -8.23 -18.24 3.81
C ALA A 29 -7.19 -19.36 3.78
N ALA A 30 -7.49 -20.44 3.06
CA ALA A 30 -6.60 -21.61 3.00
C ALA A 30 -5.23 -21.27 2.39
N THR A 31 -5.21 -20.43 1.35
CA THR A 31 -3.99 -20.05 0.63
C THR A 31 -3.89 -18.52 0.44
N LEU A 32 -2.67 -18.03 0.13
CA LEU A 32 -2.46 -16.64 -0.24
C LEU A 32 -3.27 -16.23 -1.48
N ALA A 33 -3.45 -17.13 -2.45
CA ALA A 33 -4.25 -16.87 -3.64
C ALA A 33 -5.74 -16.69 -3.28
N ASP A 34 -6.29 -17.52 -2.37
CA ASP A 34 -7.66 -17.36 -1.89
C ASP A 34 -7.83 -16.06 -1.11
N ALA A 35 -6.88 -15.73 -0.22
CA ALA A 35 -6.87 -14.48 0.53
C ALA A 35 -6.85 -13.25 -0.41
N ALA A 36 -5.98 -13.27 -1.44
CA ALA A 36 -5.92 -12.24 -2.46
C ALA A 36 -7.22 -12.15 -3.28
N GLY A 37 -7.84 -13.29 -3.60
CA GLY A 37 -9.12 -13.35 -4.28
C GLY A 37 -10.23 -12.63 -3.52
N LEU A 38 -10.34 -12.86 -2.19
CA LEU A 38 -11.30 -12.18 -1.32
C LEU A 38 -11.02 -10.68 -1.26
N ALA A 39 -9.75 -10.26 -1.08
CA ALA A 39 -9.37 -8.86 -1.11
C ALA A 39 -9.72 -8.18 -2.44
N CYS A 40 -9.56 -8.88 -3.56
CA CYS A 40 -9.88 -8.35 -4.88
C CYS A 40 -11.38 -8.21 -5.13
N GLN A 41 -12.23 -9.07 -4.57
CA GLN A 41 -13.69 -8.90 -4.61
C GLN A 41 -14.10 -7.60 -3.90
N ASP A 42 -13.60 -7.39 -2.67
CA ASP A 42 -13.86 -6.17 -1.90
C ASP A 42 -13.27 -4.93 -2.57
N THR A 43 -12.08 -5.05 -3.20
CA THR A 43 -11.47 -3.98 -4.00
C THR A 43 -12.36 -3.59 -5.15
N THR A 44 -12.80 -4.57 -5.94
CA THR A 44 -13.61 -4.32 -7.15
C THR A 44 -14.92 -3.64 -6.80
N GLN A 45 -15.57 -4.08 -5.71
CA GLN A 45 -16.78 -3.43 -5.20
C GLN A 45 -16.51 -1.98 -4.82
N ALA A 46 -15.46 -1.71 -4.04
CA ALA A 46 -15.11 -0.35 -3.61
C ALA A 46 -14.82 0.59 -4.78
N LEU A 47 -14.09 0.10 -5.79
CA LEU A 47 -13.78 0.87 -6.98
C LEU A 47 -15.04 1.17 -7.82
N ALA A 48 -15.94 0.20 -7.97
CA ALA A 48 -17.20 0.40 -8.67
C ALA A 48 -18.10 1.43 -7.95
N GLU A 49 -18.20 1.35 -6.62
CA GLU A 49 -18.92 2.32 -5.78
C GLU A 49 -18.33 3.73 -5.95
N ALA A 50 -17.00 3.87 -5.89
CA ALA A 50 -16.33 5.15 -6.05
C ALA A 50 -16.55 5.76 -7.44
N VAL A 51 -16.45 4.96 -8.50
CA VAL A 51 -16.73 5.43 -9.86
C VAL A 51 -18.20 5.80 -10.03
N ALA A 52 -19.14 5.06 -9.46
CA ALA A 52 -20.56 5.39 -9.52
C ALA A 52 -20.87 6.72 -8.81
N ASP A 53 -20.17 7.01 -7.72
CA ASP A 53 -20.36 8.22 -6.91
C ASP A 53 -19.68 9.46 -7.52
N ARG A 54 -18.43 9.32 -7.98
CA ARG A 54 -17.57 10.46 -8.35
C ARG A 54 -17.00 10.40 -9.77
N GLY A 55 -17.26 9.33 -10.51
CA GLY A 55 -16.70 9.11 -11.85
C GLY A 55 -15.24 8.65 -11.85
N VAL A 56 -14.60 8.55 -10.68
CA VAL A 56 -13.18 8.21 -10.51
C VAL A 56 -12.97 7.35 -9.27
N ALA A 57 -12.04 6.41 -9.35
CA ALA A 57 -11.57 5.61 -8.23
C ALA A 57 -10.04 5.50 -8.24
N HIS A 58 -9.42 5.58 -7.09
CA HIS A 58 -7.98 5.51 -6.91
C HIS A 58 -7.59 4.31 -6.05
N VAL A 59 -6.77 3.42 -6.61
CA VAL A 59 -6.20 2.28 -5.89
C VAL A 59 -4.69 2.32 -5.92
N ALA A 60 -4.05 2.17 -4.76
CA ALA A 60 -2.62 1.96 -4.67
C ALA A 60 -2.31 0.46 -4.58
N LEU A 61 -1.47 -0.02 -5.50
CA LEU A 61 -1.02 -1.41 -5.57
C LEU A 61 0.21 -1.61 -4.68
N THR A 62 0.45 -2.84 -4.27
CA THR A 62 1.64 -3.22 -3.48
C THR A 62 2.50 -4.23 -4.24
N GLY A 63 3.79 -4.26 -3.94
CA GLY A 63 4.71 -5.25 -4.49
C GLY A 63 4.77 -6.55 -3.69
N GLY A 64 5.77 -7.37 -4.01
CA GLY A 64 6.02 -8.65 -3.36
C GLY A 64 5.01 -9.75 -3.73
N SER A 65 5.08 -10.89 -3.04
CA SER A 65 4.21 -12.06 -3.33
C SER A 65 2.72 -11.74 -3.18
N GLY A 66 2.35 -10.94 -2.18
CA GLY A 66 0.96 -10.47 -2.01
C GLY A 66 0.50 -9.60 -3.19
N GLY A 67 1.37 -8.71 -3.68
CA GLY A 67 1.06 -7.85 -4.81
C GLY A 67 0.89 -8.60 -6.12
N VAL A 68 1.71 -9.63 -6.37
CA VAL A 68 1.55 -10.52 -7.53
C VAL A 68 0.21 -11.24 -7.47
N ALA A 69 -0.10 -11.89 -6.33
CA ALA A 69 -1.36 -12.60 -6.14
C ALA A 69 -2.58 -11.65 -6.31
N LEU A 70 -2.49 -10.42 -5.79
CA LEU A 70 -3.53 -9.41 -5.98
C LEU A 70 -3.68 -9.00 -7.45
N ALA A 71 -2.60 -8.73 -8.17
CA ALA A 71 -2.67 -8.32 -9.57
C ALA A 71 -3.28 -9.42 -10.47
N GLU A 72 -2.91 -10.68 -10.23
CA GLU A 72 -3.46 -11.84 -10.93
C GLU A 72 -4.95 -12.04 -10.66
N ALA A 73 -5.38 -11.93 -9.39
CA ALA A 73 -6.78 -12.09 -9.00
C ALA A 73 -7.66 -10.89 -9.40
N LEU A 74 -7.12 -9.67 -9.40
CA LEU A 74 -7.86 -8.45 -9.69
C LEU A 74 -8.15 -8.29 -11.21
N ALA A 75 -7.22 -8.69 -12.07
CA ALA A 75 -7.34 -8.48 -13.51
C ALA A 75 -8.64 -9.06 -14.12
N PRO A 76 -9.03 -10.32 -13.88
CA PRO A 76 -10.28 -10.85 -14.41
C PRO A 76 -11.52 -10.15 -13.83
N LEU A 77 -11.48 -9.71 -12.57
CA LEU A 77 -12.57 -8.99 -11.94
C LEU A 77 -12.75 -7.58 -12.54
N ILE A 78 -11.64 -6.89 -12.84
CA ILE A 78 -11.67 -5.61 -13.57
C ILE A 78 -12.17 -5.80 -14.99
N ALA A 79 -11.72 -6.84 -15.71
CA ALA A 79 -12.17 -7.13 -17.07
C ALA A 79 -13.70 -7.36 -17.14
N ALA A 80 -14.28 -7.92 -16.09
CA ALA A 80 -15.73 -8.15 -15.98
C ALA A 80 -16.54 -6.87 -15.67
N GLN A 81 -15.89 -5.77 -15.25
CA GLN A 81 -16.59 -4.51 -14.96
C GLN A 81 -17.07 -3.80 -16.23
N PRO A 82 -18.17 -3.04 -16.15
CA PRO A 82 -18.58 -2.15 -17.23
C PRO A 82 -17.46 -1.17 -17.65
N GLU A 83 -17.44 -0.81 -18.93
CA GLU A 83 -16.41 0.10 -19.46
C GLU A 83 -16.29 1.42 -18.68
N PRO A 84 -17.39 2.09 -18.26
CA PRO A 84 -17.27 3.32 -17.45
C PRO A 84 -16.52 3.10 -16.16
N VAL A 85 -16.69 1.95 -15.48
CA VAL A 85 -15.95 1.61 -14.25
C VAL A 85 -14.47 1.47 -14.56
N ARG A 86 -14.11 0.66 -15.57
CA ARG A 86 -12.70 0.47 -15.95
C ARG A 86 -12.02 1.78 -16.34
N ARG A 87 -12.76 2.68 -17.00
CA ARG A 87 -12.26 4.00 -17.41
C ARG A 87 -12.13 5.00 -16.26
N GLY A 88 -12.77 4.73 -15.12
CA GLY A 88 -12.67 5.57 -13.92
C GLY A 88 -11.56 5.15 -12.97
N ILE A 89 -10.92 3.98 -13.16
CA ILE A 89 -9.91 3.45 -12.24
C ILE A 89 -8.54 4.04 -12.53
N HIS A 90 -7.91 4.63 -11.51
CA HIS A 90 -6.54 5.11 -11.51
C HIS A 90 -5.67 4.21 -10.63
N LEU A 91 -4.56 3.73 -11.18
CA LEU A 91 -3.60 2.85 -10.52
C LEU A 91 -2.40 3.65 -10.02
N TRP A 92 -2.05 3.43 -8.76
CA TRP A 92 -0.91 3.99 -8.07
C TRP A 92 -0.11 2.87 -7.41
N PHE A 93 0.99 3.19 -6.74
CA PHE A 93 1.81 2.20 -6.05
C PHE A 93 2.09 2.70 -4.63
N GLY A 94 1.94 1.82 -3.63
CA GLY A 94 2.19 2.13 -2.21
C GLY A 94 3.65 2.48 -1.96
N ASP A 95 4.55 1.82 -2.69
CA ASP A 95 5.96 2.19 -2.82
C ASP A 95 6.48 1.78 -4.19
N GLU A 96 7.60 2.37 -4.60
CA GLU A 96 8.26 1.97 -5.85
C GLU A 96 9.77 2.04 -5.69
N ARG A 97 10.47 1.15 -6.41
CA ARG A 97 11.90 1.06 -6.47
C ARG A 97 12.43 2.05 -7.50
N PHE A 98 13.40 2.89 -7.11
CA PHE A 98 13.99 3.85 -8.01
C PHE A 98 15.10 3.18 -8.85
N VAL A 99 14.65 2.42 -9.84
CA VAL A 99 15.45 1.69 -10.84
C VAL A 99 14.93 2.00 -12.25
N PRO A 100 15.66 1.67 -13.31
CA PRO A 100 15.25 1.97 -14.69
C PRO A 100 13.85 1.46 -15.04
N MET A 101 13.18 2.15 -15.96
CA MET A 101 11.90 1.69 -16.50
C MET A 101 12.05 0.32 -17.15
N GLY A 102 11.14 -0.60 -16.84
CA GLY A 102 11.18 -1.99 -17.32
C GLY A 102 12.09 -2.92 -16.50
N ASP A 103 12.73 -2.43 -15.45
CA ASP A 103 13.47 -3.27 -14.52
C ASP A 103 12.49 -4.22 -13.78
N PRO A 104 12.78 -5.53 -13.68
CA PRO A 104 11.90 -6.50 -13.03
C PRO A 104 11.67 -6.24 -11.53
N GLU A 105 12.53 -5.44 -10.91
CA GLU A 105 12.35 -5.01 -9.52
C GLU A 105 11.25 -3.96 -9.34
N ARG A 106 10.73 -3.34 -10.42
CA ARG A 106 9.67 -2.33 -10.32
C ARG A 106 8.32 -2.96 -10.00
N ASN A 107 7.59 -2.31 -9.09
CA ASN A 107 6.22 -2.68 -8.76
C ASN A 107 5.24 -2.28 -9.87
N ASP A 108 5.56 -1.29 -10.71
CA ASP A 108 4.68 -0.81 -11.77
C ASP A 108 4.39 -1.85 -12.87
N MET A 109 5.20 -2.92 -12.94
CA MET A 109 4.93 -4.09 -13.77
C MET A 109 3.61 -4.79 -13.40
N LEU A 110 3.15 -4.65 -12.15
CA LEU A 110 1.88 -5.19 -11.67
C LEU A 110 0.65 -4.53 -12.33
N ALA A 111 0.81 -3.37 -12.95
CA ALA A 111 -0.25 -2.75 -13.73
C ALA A 111 -0.49 -3.46 -15.08
N THR A 112 0.47 -4.22 -15.61
CA THR A 112 0.37 -4.85 -16.93
C THR A 112 -0.90 -5.71 -17.10
N PRO A 113 -1.26 -6.66 -16.22
CA PRO A 113 -2.49 -7.43 -16.34
C PRO A 113 -3.74 -6.57 -16.20
N LEU A 114 -3.70 -5.47 -15.44
CA LEU A 114 -4.83 -4.56 -15.25
C LEU A 114 -5.05 -3.67 -16.49
N ILE A 115 -3.98 -3.25 -17.15
CA ILE A 115 -4.06 -2.56 -18.46
C ILE A 115 -4.68 -3.49 -19.50
N ALA A 116 -4.24 -4.75 -19.56
CA ALA A 116 -4.83 -5.75 -20.43
C ALA A 116 -6.32 -6.01 -20.11
N ALA A 117 -6.72 -5.84 -18.84
CA ALA A 117 -8.11 -5.92 -18.38
C ALA A 117 -8.96 -4.67 -18.72
N GLY A 118 -8.34 -3.61 -19.26
CA GLY A 118 -9.05 -2.43 -19.77
C GLY A 118 -8.87 -1.14 -18.96
N VAL A 119 -7.97 -1.11 -17.96
CA VAL A 119 -7.51 0.15 -17.38
C VAL A 119 -6.61 0.86 -18.39
N ARG A 120 -6.78 2.17 -18.56
CA ARG A 120 -5.98 2.93 -19.54
C ARG A 120 -4.56 3.14 -19.04
N GLU A 121 -3.58 3.06 -19.94
CA GLU A 121 -2.18 3.38 -19.64
C GLU A 121 -2.02 4.78 -19.04
N SER A 122 -2.80 5.77 -19.50
CA SER A 122 -2.80 7.13 -18.97
C SER A 122 -3.36 7.27 -17.55
N GLN A 123 -3.90 6.21 -16.98
CA GLN A 123 -4.42 6.14 -15.62
C GLN A 123 -3.46 5.41 -14.67
N VAL A 124 -2.28 5.04 -15.16
CA VAL A 124 -1.24 4.40 -14.35
C VAL A 124 -0.19 5.44 -13.95
N HIS A 125 -0.18 5.81 -12.67
CA HIS A 125 0.70 6.82 -12.09
C HIS A 125 1.99 6.16 -11.60
N ARG A 126 3.04 6.24 -12.43
CA ARG A 126 4.34 5.62 -12.15
C ARG A 126 5.33 6.60 -11.55
N LEU A 127 6.15 6.14 -10.64
CA LEU A 127 7.33 6.89 -10.22
C LEU A 127 8.25 7.12 -11.44
N ALA A 128 8.68 8.37 -11.65
CA ALA A 128 9.66 8.68 -12.68
C ALA A 128 10.94 7.87 -12.49
N ALA A 129 11.47 7.33 -13.59
CA ALA A 129 12.65 6.48 -13.55
C ALA A 129 13.95 7.30 -13.57
N PRO A 130 15.11 6.72 -13.19
CA PRO A 130 16.39 7.42 -13.16
C PRO A 130 16.80 8.10 -14.46
N GLN A 131 16.32 7.61 -15.62
CA GLN A 131 16.62 8.22 -16.92
C GLN A 131 15.77 9.47 -17.19
N ASP A 132 14.69 9.72 -16.47
CA ASP A 132 13.72 10.78 -16.73
C ASP A 132 13.85 11.97 -15.78
N VAL A 133 14.70 11.84 -14.75
CA VAL A 133 14.88 12.82 -13.68
C VAL A 133 16.33 12.88 -13.20
N SER A 134 16.69 13.96 -12.52
CA SER A 134 18.04 14.15 -11.96
C SER A 134 18.36 13.25 -10.77
N GLY A 135 17.33 12.64 -10.14
CA GLY A 135 17.49 11.76 -9.00
C GLY A 135 16.19 11.47 -8.26
N LEU A 136 16.32 10.69 -7.18
CA LEU A 136 15.18 10.23 -6.39
C LEU A 136 14.35 11.39 -5.80
N ASP A 137 14.98 12.50 -5.42
CA ASP A 137 14.24 13.66 -4.86
C ASP A 137 13.31 14.27 -5.89
N GLU A 138 13.76 14.44 -7.13
CA GLU A 138 12.90 14.94 -8.20
C GLU A 138 11.79 13.95 -8.54
N ALA A 139 12.10 12.64 -8.61
CA ALA A 139 11.08 11.62 -8.83
C ALA A 139 10.01 11.65 -7.74
N THR A 140 10.43 11.77 -6.46
CA THR A 140 9.52 11.86 -5.32
C THR A 140 8.70 13.15 -5.36
N ALA A 141 9.32 14.29 -5.70
CA ALA A 141 8.60 15.58 -5.79
C ALA A 141 7.53 15.55 -6.90
N ARG A 142 7.82 14.91 -8.06
CA ARG A 142 6.81 14.71 -9.11
C ARG A 142 5.65 13.86 -8.63
N MET A 143 5.91 12.77 -7.91
CA MET A 143 4.87 11.89 -7.32
C MET A 143 4.03 12.66 -6.28
N VAL A 144 4.65 13.47 -5.41
CA VAL A 144 3.96 14.34 -4.46
C VAL A 144 3.00 15.28 -5.19
N HIS A 145 3.48 15.94 -6.24
CA HIS A 145 2.65 16.85 -7.05
C HIS A 145 1.47 16.15 -7.72
N GLU A 146 1.67 14.93 -8.23
CA GLU A 146 0.57 14.14 -8.82
C GLU A 146 -0.47 13.74 -7.77
N LEU A 147 -0.03 13.30 -6.57
CA LEU A 147 -0.92 12.95 -5.45
C LEU A 147 -1.74 14.16 -4.97
N GLU A 148 -1.11 15.32 -4.88
CA GLU A 148 -1.78 16.57 -4.52
C GLU A 148 -2.78 17.00 -5.59
N SER A 149 -2.40 16.94 -6.86
CA SER A 149 -3.24 17.29 -8.01
C SER A 149 -4.46 16.37 -8.14
N ALA A 150 -4.32 15.10 -7.77
CA ALA A 150 -5.41 14.14 -7.71
C ALA A 150 -6.28 14.26 -6.43
N GLY A 151 -5.93 15.16 -5.51
CA GLY A 151 -6.62 15.35 -4.23
C GLY A 151 -6.35 14.25 -3.19
N LEU A 152 -5.41 13.33 -3.47
CA LEU A 152 -5.15 12.17 -2.62
C LEU A 152 -4.38 12.50 -1.35
N ALA A 153 -3.61 13.58 -1.36
CA ALA A 153 -2.89 14.06 -0.18
C ALA A 153 -3.84 14.43 0.97
N SER A 154 -5.03 14.95 0.67
CA SER A 154 -6.04 15.35 1.66
C SER A 154 -7.26 14.42 1.72
N GLY A 155 -7.72 13.90 0.58
CA GLY A 155 -8.92 13.07 0.46
C GLY A 155 -8.68 11.60 0.77
N GLY A 156 -7.49 11.09 0.45
CA GLY A 156 -7.11 9.68 0.57
C GLY A 156 -7.53 8.82 -0.63
N PHE A 157 -6.95 7.64 -0.71
CA PHE A 157 -7.28 6.60 -1.69
C PHE A 157 -8.61 5.92 -1.36
N ASP A 158 -9.30 5.39 -2.36
CA ASP A 158 -10.45 4.50 -2.13
C ASP A 158 -9.98 3.17 -1.55
N VAL A 159 -8.93 2.60 -2.14
CA VAL A 159 -8.29 1.37 -1.69
C VAL A 159 -6.78 1.50 -1.71
N VAL A 160 -6.13 1.00 -0.66
CA VAL A 160 -4.68 0.79 -0.64
C VAL A 160 -4.41 -0.68 -0.35
N HIS A 161 -3.79 -1.36 -1.29
CA HIS A 161 -3.22 -2.68 -1.08
C HIS A 161 -1.87 -2.55 -0.39
N VAL A 162 -1.65 -3.34 0.63
CA VAL A 162 -0.43 -3.31 1.44
C VAL A 162 0.11 -4.73 1.58
N GLY A 163 1.35 -4.93 1.19
CA GLY A 163 2.12 -6.12 1.52
C GLY A 163 2.71 -6.01 2.93
N LEU A 164 3.07 -7.14 3.52
CA LEU A 164 3.69 -7.19 4.85
C LEU A 164 5.11 -7.74 4.75
N GLY A 165 6.09 -6.99 5.25
CA GLY A 165 7.44 -7.51 5.43
C GLY A 165 7.54 -8.46 6.63
N PRO A 166 8.49 -9.41 6.66
CA PRO A 166 8.70 -10.28 7.83
C PRO A 166 9.18 -9.52 9.07
N ASP A 167 9.67 -8.31 8.89
CA ASP A 167 10.06 -7.31 9.89
C ASP A 167 8.95 -6.30 10.21
N ALA A 168 7.71 -6.61 9.82
CA ALA A 168 6.53 -5.77 9.99
C ALA A 168 6.60 -4.39 9.29
N HIS A 169 7.47 -4.20 8.26
CA HIS A 169 7.36 -3.02 7.41
C HIS A 169 6.18 -3.11 6.46
N VAL A 170 5.68 -1.96 6.04
CA VAL A 170 4.68 -1.79 4.98
C VAL A 170 5.20 -0.78 3.95
N CYS A 171 4.86 -0.95 2.67
CA CYS A 171 5.44 -0.14 1.60
C CYS A 171 6.98 -0.13 1.72
N SER A 172 7.62 1.06 1.75
CA SER A 172 9.03 1.18 2.11
C SER A 172 9.25 1.92 3.43
N LEU A 173 8.30 1.79 4.37
CA LEU A 173 8.36 2.32 5.74
C LEU A 173 8.86 1.20 6.67
N PHE A 174 10.17 1.20 6.94
CA PHE A 174 10.84 0.14 7.71
C PHE A 174 10.96 0.48 9.20
N PRO A 175 10.99 -0.51 10.10
CA PRO A 175 11.25 -0.30 11.51
C PRO A 175 12.51 0.52 11.75
N GLY A 176 12.41 1.57 12.57
CA GLY A 176 13.53 2.45 12.92
C GLY A 176 14.11 3.28 11.78
N HIS A 177 13.54 3.22 10.57
CA HIS A 177 14.01 4.00 9.44
C HIS A 177 13.37 5.40 9.44
N PRO A 178 14.13 6.49 9.19
CA PRO A 178 13.61 7.87 9.24
C PRO A 178 12.40 8.11 8.30
N ALA A 179 12.34 7.44 7.15
CA ALA A 179 11.21 7.56 6.23
C ALA A 179 9.87 7.14 6.85
N ALA A 180 9.87 6.24 7.83
CA ALA A 180 8.66 5.86 8.56
C ALA A 180 8.11 6.98 9.45
N LEU A 181 8.89 8.01 9.72
CA LEU A 181 8.53 9.17 10.52
C LEU A 181 8.19 10.41 9.66
N ALA A 182 8.07 10.25 8.35
CA ALA A 182 7.72 11.36 7.47
C ALA A 182 6.25 11.79 7.69
N VAL A 183 6.06 13.06 8.03
CA VAL A 183 4.76 13.73 8.22
C VAL A 183 4.70 15.02 7.42
N GLY A 184 3.50 15.50 7.10
CA GLY A 184 3.29 16.72 6.32
C GLY A 184 3.56 16.57 4.81
N VAL A 185 3.79 15.36 4.33
CA VAL A 185 4.01 15.05 2.90
C VAL A 185 3.32 13.74 2.52
N PRO A 186 2.72 13.63 1.32
CA PRO A 186 2.02 12.39 0.92
C PRO A 186 2.96 11.25 0.49
N ALA A 187 4.17 11.55 0.06
CA ALA A 187 5.18 10.58 -0.31
C ALA A 187 6.59 11.02 0.14
N VAL A 188 7.48 10.06 0.36
CA VAL A 188 8.83 10.28 0.87
C VAL A 188 9.88 9.49 0.10
N ALA A 189 11.04 10.12 -0.12
CA ALA A 189 12.23 9.45 -0.65
C ALA A 189 12.87 8.56 0.42
N VAL A 190 12.97 7.28 0.15
CA VAL A 190 13.60 6.29 1.02
C VAL A 190 15.01 6.00 0.51
N ARG A 191 16.01 6.32 1.31
CA ARG A 191 17.42 6.05 1.01
C ARG A 191 17.97 5.03 1.99
N ARG A 192 18.91 4.23 1.52
CA ARG A 192 19.54 3.17 2.35
C ARG A 192 18.48 2.21 2.91
N SER A 193 17.48 1.85 2.07
CA SER A 193 16.54 0.80 2.42
C SER A 193 17.31 -0.44 2.92
N PRO A 194 16.88 -1.10 4.00
CA PRO A 194 17.54 -2.32 4.49
C PRO A 194 17.41 -3.51 3.51
N LYS A 195 16.56 -3.36 2.49
CA LYS A 195 16.36 -4.35 1.42
C LYS A 195 16.72 -3.72 0.07
N PRO A 196 17.44 -4.43 -0.81
CA PRO A 196 17.73 -3.94 -2.14
C PRO A 196 16.42 -3.82 -2.97
N PRO A 197 16.37 -2.89 -3.95
CA PRO A 197 17.27 -1.77 -4.16
C PRO A 197 17.20 -0.75 -3.03
N SER A 198 18.31 -0.01 -2.81
CA SER A 198 18.46 0.88 -1.66
C SER A 198 17.70 2.21 -1.74
N GLN A 199 17.31 2.61 -2.96
CA GLN A 199 16.57 3.84 -3.22
C GLN A 199 15.13 3.52 -3.62
N ARG A 200 14.17 4.17 -2.96
CA ARG A 200 12.74 3.96 -3.17
C ARG A 200 11.95 5.24 -2.92
N CYS A 201 10.74 5.30 -3.44
CA CYS A 201 9.73 6.27 -3.03
C CYS A 201 8.59 5.51 -2.34
N SER A 202 8.03 6.05 -1.28
CA SER A 202 6.96 5.42 -0.50
C SER A 202 5.86 6.41 -0.17
N LEU A 203 4.60 5.98 -0.21
CA LEU A 203 3.51 6.68 0.47
C LEU A 203 3.81 6.75 1.97
N THR A 204 3.35 7.81 2.62
CA THR A 204 3.52 8.03 4.07
C THR A 204 2.31 7.51 4.85
N PHE A 205 2.44 7.38 6.17
CA PHE A 205 1.32 7.02 7.03
C PHE A 205 0.18 8.01 6.95
N GLU A 206 0.47 9.28 6.72
CA GLU A 206 -0.55 10.33 6.56
C GLU A 206 -1.55 9.98 5.45
N VAL A 207 -1.08 9.51 4.29
CA VAL A 207 -1.93 9.08 3.18
C VAL A 207 -2.57 7.74 3.45
N LEU A 208 -1.81 6.79 3.99
CA LEU A 208 -2.32 5.45 4.31
C LEU A 208 -3.47 5.51 5.33
N GLN A 209 -3.37 6.37 6.34
CA GLN A 209 -4.38 6.52 7.37
C GLN A 209 -5.64 7.27 6.89
N ARG A 210 -5.54 8.06 5.82
CA ARG A 210 -6.70 8.71 5.18
C ARG A 210 -7.45 7.81 4.20
N ALA A 211 -6.86 6.69 3.80
CA ALA A 211 -7.47 5.77 2.84
C ALA A 211 -8.84 5.28 3.31
N GLY A 212 -9.76 5.13 2.36
CA GLY A 212 -11.08 4.55 2.62
C GLY A 212 -10.96 3.12 3.12
N ARG A 213 -10.19 2.30 2.39
CA ARG A 213 -9.92 0.90 2.73
C ARG A 213 -8.43 0.62 2.63
N VAL A 214 -7.84 0.10 3.71
CA VAL A 214 -6.50 -0.49 3.73
C VAL A 214 -6.65 -2.00 3.76
N MET A 215 -6.07 -2.68 2.77
CA MET A 215 -6.13 -4.13 2.64
C MET A 215 -4.72 -4.71 2.73
N VAL A 216 -4.40 -5.30 3.87
CA VAL A 216 -3.11 -5.97 4.09
C VAL A 216 -3.23 -7.41 3.62
N VAL A 217 -2.41 -7.82 2.65
CA VAL A 217 -2.41 -9.18 2.12
C VAL A 217 -1.07 -9.84 2.41
N ALA A 218 -1.12 -10.93 3.18
CA ALA A 218 0.08 -11.63 3.59
C ALA A 218 -0.13 -13.15 3.67
N GLY A 219 0.88 -13.91 3.29
CA GLY A 219 0.86 -15.37 3.33
C GLY A 219 2.20 -15.97 3.72
N GLY A 220 2.12 -17.20 4.24
CA GLY A 220 3.24 -18.01 4.68
C GLY A 220 3.63 -17.82 6.13
N ALA A 221 4.09 -18.91 6.77
CA ALA A 221 4.45 -18.97 8.19
C ALA A 221 5.51 -17.93 8.60
N GLY A 222 6.40 -17.52 7.67
CA GLY A 222 7.39 -16.48 7.91
C GLY A 222 6.81 -15.07 8.15
N LYS A 223 5.49 -14.89 8.00
CA LYS A 223 4.78 -13.64 8.27
C LYS A 223 4.04 -13.64 9.62
N ALA A 224 3.88 -14.78 10.29
CA ALA A 224 3.04 -14.91 11.48
C ALA A 224 3.42 -13.92 12.60
N GLU A 225 4.72 -13.73 12.86
CA GLU A 225 5.17 -12.76 13.86
C GLU A 225 4.91 -11.30 13.42
N ALA A 226 5.15 -10.98 12.15
CA ALA A 226 4.87 -9.65 11.60
C ALA A 226 3.35 -9.33 11.63
N VAL A 227 2.52 -10.33 11.40
CA VAL A 227 1.05 -10.23 11.52
C VAL A 227 0.66 -9.94 12.98
N ARG A 228 1.20 -10.71 13.92
CA ARG A 228 0.96 -10.49 15.36
C ARG A 228 1.34 -9.07 15.80
N LEU A 229 2.52 -8.60 15.38
CA LEU A 229 2.99 -7.24 15.67
C LEU A 229 2.11 -6.17 15.00
N GLY A 230 1.77 -6.38 13.73
CA GLY A 230 0.96 -5.42 12.95
C GLY A 230 -0.49 -5.28 13.43
N LEU A 231 -1.07 -6.34 13.99
CA LEU A 231 -2.41 -6.31 14.61
C LEU A 231 -2.39 -5.78 16.05
N GLY A 232 -1.20 -5.63 16.64
CA GLY A 232 -0.99 -5.15 18.00
C GLY A 232 -1.23 -3.64 18.18
N THR A 233 -0.76 -3.14 19.32
CA THR A 233 -0.76 -1.70 19.62
C THR A 233 0.10 -0.94 18.60
N PRO A 234 -0.33 0.23 18.10
CA PRO A 234 0.47 1.03 17.17
C PRO A 234 1.86 1.37 17.71
N ASP A 235 2.87 0.92 17.00
CA ASP A 235 4.29 1.22 17.27
C ASP A 235 5.03 1.39 15.94
N VAL A 236 5.19 2.64 15.51
CA VAL A 236 5.82 2.97 14.22
C VAL A 236 7.30 2.61 14.17
N LEU A 237 7.97 2.52 15.31
CA LEU A 237 9.41 2.21 15.38
C LEU A 237 9.67 0.71 15.31
N ALA A 238 8.88 -0.10 16.00
CA ALA A 238 9.06 -1.54 16.07
C ALA A 238 8.26 -2.30 14.98
N ALA A 239 7.05 -1.85 14.69
CA ALA A 239 6.13 -2.51 13.78
C ALA A 239 5.32 -1.50 12.96
N PRO A 240 5.90 -0.87 11.92
CA PRO A 240 5.21 0.09 11.05
C PRO A 240 3.84 -0.38 10.56
N ALA A 241 3.67 -1.69 10.31
CA ALA A 241 2.41 -2.28 9.91
C ALA A 241 1.27 -2.01 10.91
N SER A 242 1.56 -1.88 12.20
CA SER A 242 0.57 -1.58 13.25
C SER A 242 -0.03 -0.18 13.12
N CYS A 243 0.68 0.72 12.45
CA CYS A 243 0.23 2.08 12.16
C CYS A 243 -0.48 2.25 10.81
N CYS A 244 -0.50 1.20 9.98
CA CYS A 244 -1.14 1.22 8.66
C CYS A 244 -2.64 0.93 8.79
N ARG A 245 -3.40 1.92 9.29
CA ARG A 245 -4.83 1.82 9.58
C ARG A 245 -5.58 2.96 8.90
N GLY A 246 -6.40 2.61 7.88
CA GLY A 246 -7.32 3.53 7.23
C GLY A 246 -8.68 3.64 7.92
N ARG A 247 -9.67 4.24 7.24
CA ARG A 247 -11.07 4.31 7.73
C ARG A 247 -11.68 2.92 7.94
N GLN A 248 -11.29 1.98 7.09
CA GLN A 248 -11.49 0.53 7.27
C GLN A 248 -10.16 -0.17 6.99
N THR A 249 -9.82 -1.16 7.81
CA THR A 249 -8.61 -1.95 7.61
C THR A 249 -8.95 -3.42 7.70
N THR A 250 -8.64 -4.18 6.65
CA THR A 250 -8.84 -5.63 6.63
C THR A 250 -7.51 -6.32 6.30
N TRP A 251 -7.21 -7.33 7.08
CA TRP A 251 -6.07 -8.21 6.86
C TRP A 251 -6.55 -9.50 6.22
N TYR A 252 -6.13 -9.78 5.01
CA TYR A 252 -6.40 -11.02 4.28
C TYR A 252 -5.16 -11.90 4.38
N LEU A 253 -5.29 -12.99 5.12
CA LEU A 253 -4.17 -13.85 5.51
C LEU A 253 -4.43 -15.27 5.05
N ASP A 254 -3.37 -16.02 4.71
CA ASP A 254 -3.48 -17.47 4.68
C ASP A 254 -3.37 -18.06 6.08
N GLU A 255 -3.79 -19.32 6.25
CA GLU A 255 -3.72 -20.02 7.54
C GLU A 255 -2.31 -19.98 8.16
N PRO A 256 -1.19 -20.23 7.42
CA PRO A 256 0.14 -20.16 7.98
C PRO A 256 0.55 -18.77 8.49
N ALA A 257 0.12 -17.68 7.82
CA ALA A 257 0.40 -16.31 8.27
C ALA A 257 -0.45 -15.92 9.47
N ALA A 258 -1.67 -16.46 9.58
CA ALA A 258 -2.60 -16.22 10.68
C ALA A 258 -2.29 -17.02 11.96
N ALA A 259 -1.33 -17.93 11.95
CA ALA A 259 -1.08 -18.88 13.06
C ALA A 259 -0.83 -18.22 14.43
N SER A 260 -0.39 -16.96 14.46
CA SER A 260 -0.10 -16.22 15.70
C SER A 260 -1.16 -15.15 16.06
N CYS A 261 -2.28 -15.07 15.31
CA CYS A 261 -3.29 -14.01 15.51
C CYS A 261 -4.31 -14.31 16.61
N GLY A 262 -4.42 -15.55 17.09
CA GLY A 262 -5.49 -15.99 18.01
C GLY A 262 -6.90 -15.94 17.38
N VAL A 263 -6.99 -15.83 16.05
CA VAL A 263 -8.25 -15.85 15.30
C VAL A 263 -8.45 -17.26 14.78
N GLU A 264 -9.44 -17.98 15.34
CA GLU A 264 -9.88 -19.25 14.74
C GLU A 264 -10.52 -18.94 13.39
N GLY A 265 -10.09 -19.65 12.34
CA GLY A 265 -10.64 -19.51 11.00
C GLY A 265 -12.16 -19.70 10.99
N ARG A 266 -12.86 -18.85 10.29
CA ARG A 266 -14.29 -19.00 10.01
C ARG A 266 -14.50 -19.74 8.72
#